data_6419dcec7996d525311b51cb03accdcf
#
_entry.id   6419dcec7996d525311b51cb03accdcf
#
_cell.length_a   1.000
_cell.length_b   1.000
_cell.length_c   1.000
_cell.angle_alpha   90.00
_cell.angle_beta   90.00
_cell.angle_gamma   90.00
#
_symmetry.space_group_name_H-M   'P 1'
#
loop_
_entity.id
_entity.type
_entity.pdbx_description
1 polymer ?
#
loop_
_entity_poly.entity_id
_entity_poly.type
_entity_poly.pdbx_seq_one_letter_code
_entity_poly.pdbx_strand_id
1 'polypeptide(L)'
;MTDYSGNRILRLCAGLAASWVLQGSAFFAHAQADPAAQQPAGTLSGAPSNPPPETDPLPVPARLGGAPDIAFAAYQRGYYVTAMGEAMKRIEADPGDGPAMTLIGELYLQGLGVRRDATQAARWYKLAAERSDRQAIFALGIAKLKGEGVPRDRVGAAELFEQAAAQNHPGALYNLGVLAIENDGVTSDFPRAARLFRQSAELGYSDAAYALGLLYRNGTGVEKSDEQAAQWIGRAAKDDNVPAQVEYAIMLFNGTGVEKDETAAAKLFVKAAVRNNPVAQNRAARLLAAGRGLPKDMIEAMKWHLLARAAGVKDTWLDGELAKLSAQEKSAVEASLHQYVGN
;
A
#
# COMPACT_ATOMS: atom_id res chain seq x y z
N MET A 1 -11.30 0.73 -35.06
CA MET A 1 -11.30 -0.07 -33.83
C MET A 1 -10.25 0.51 -32.92
N THR A 2 -10.63 1.50 -32.15
CA THR A 2 -9.77 2.36 -31.36
C THR A 2 -9.47 1.71 -30.00
N ASP A 3 -8.22 1.66 -29.70
CA ASP A 3 -7.48 1.13 -28.57
C ASP A 3 -8.13 1.40 -27.19
N TYR A 4 -9.02 0.50 -26.78
CA TYR A 4 -9.73 0.55 -25.49
C TYR A 4 -8.92 -0.09 -24.35
N SER A 5 -7.84 -0.80 -24.68
CA SER A 5 -7.01 -1.55 -23.72
C SER A 5 -5.94 -0.69 -23.04
N GLY A 6 -5.27 0.20 -23.79
CA GLY A 6 -4.25 1.10 -23.25
C GLY A 6 -4.78 2.08 -22.20
N ASN A 7 -6.03 2.55 -22.40
CA ASN A 7 -6.68 3.50 -21.50
C ASN A 7 -7.11 2.89 -20.15
N ARG A 8 -7.28 1.56 -20.05
CA ARG A 8 -7.56 0.86 -18.79
C ARG A 8 -6.29 0.66 -17.95
N ILE A 9 -5.15 0.36 -18.61
CA ILE A 9 -3.85 0.24 -17.93
C ILE A 9 -3.39 1.61 -17.44
N LEU A 10 -3.52 2.65 -18.26
CA LEU A 10 -3.25 4.05 -17.86
C LEU A 10 -4.10 4.48 -16.65
N ARG A 11 -5.40 4.12 -16.62
CA ARG A 11 -6.28 4.42 -15.48
C ARG A 11 -5.98 3.56 -14.25
N LEU A 12 -5.53 2.31 -14.41
CA LEU A 12 -5.08 1.45 -13.31
C LEU A 12 -3.71 1.90 -12.79
N CYS A 13 -2.76 2.20 -13.65
CA CYS A 13 -1.46 2.75 -13.23
C CYS A 13 -1.59 4.17 -12.68
N ALA A 14 -2.43 5.04 -13.26
CA ALA A 14 -2.74 6.35 -12.72
C ALA A 14 -3.57 6.27 -11.43
N GLY A 15 -4.48 5.30 -11.30
CA GLY A 15 -5.20 5.01 -10.07
C GLY A 15 -4.29 4.46 -8.97
N LEU A 16 -3.31 3.63 -9.31
CA LEU A 16 -2.26 3.16 -8.41
C LEU A 16 -1.34 4.32 -8.00
N ALA A 17 -0.91 5.16 -8.94
CA ALA A 17 -0.13 6.36 -8.62
C ALA A 17 -0.92 7.34 -7.74
N ALA A 18 -2.23 7.53 -7.96
CA ALA A 18 -3.08 8.39 -7.15
C ALA A 18 -3.36 7.81 -5.75
N SER A 19 -3.50 6.48 -5.60
CA SER A 19 -3.61 5.82 -4.29
C SER A 19 -2.32 5.91 -3.47
N TRP A 20 -1.17 5.95 -4.13
CA TRP A 20 0.15 6.08 -3.48
C TRP A 20 0.45 7.50 -3.02
N VAL A 21 -0.22 8.49 -3.54
CA VAL A 21 -0.18 9.85 -2.98
C VAL A 21 -0.65 9.87 -1.52
N LEU A 22 -1.47 8.88 -1.10
CA LEU A 22 -1.92 8.72 0.30
C LEU A 22 -1.14 7.65 1.09
N GLN A 23 -0.31 6.81 0.45
CA GLN A 23 0.37 5.67 1.09
C GLN A 23 1.90 5.65 0.94
N GLY A 24 2.52 6.75 0.50
CA GLY A 24 4.00 6.87 0.43
C GLY A 24 4.72 6.71 1.78
N SER A 25 3.98 6.51 2.84
CA SER A 25 4.44 6.31 4.21
C SER A 25 4.48 4.85 4.66
N ALA A 26 3.93 3.91 3.89
CA ALA A 26 3.69 2.55 4.37
C ALA A 26 4.91 1.61 4.26
N PHE A 27 6.06 2.06 3.78
CA PHE A 27 7.27 1.22 3.73
C PHE A 27 7.90 0.97 5.12
N PHE A 28 7.42 1.66 6.16
CA PHE A 28 7.89 1.47 7.54
C PHE A 28 6.84 0.89 8.50
N ALA A 29 5.60 0.67 8.07
CA ALA A 29 4.54 0.27 8.98
C ALA A 29 3.92 -1.08 8.61
N HIS A 30 4.55 -2.19 8.99
CA HIS A 30 3.85 -3.41 9.39
C HIS A 30 3.86 -3.50 10.92
N ALA A 31 3.16 -2.56 11.54
CA ALA A 31 2.67 -2.71 12.91
C ALA A 31 1.24 -2.20 12.91
N GLN A 32 0.31 -3.08 13.24
CA GLN A 32 -1.10 -2.77 13.41
C GLN A 32 -1.24 -1.60 14.40
N ALA A 33 -1.73 -0.46 13.92
CA ALA A 33 -2.14 0.64 14.79
C ALA A 33 -3.54 0.33 15.33
N ASP A 34 -3.66 0.29 16.65
CA ASP A 34 -4.90 0.16 17.40
C ASP A 34 -5.81 1.39 17.11
N PRO A 35 -7.08 1.23 16.69
CA PRO A 35 -7.96 2.36 16.32
C PRO A 35 -8.51 3.17 17.49
N ALA A 36 -8.05 2.98 18.74
CA ALA A 36 -8.63 3.61 19.93
C ALA A 36 -8.15 5.03 20.26
N ALA A 37 -7.37 5.72 19.41
CA ALA A 37 -6.76 7.03 19.71
C ALA A 37 -7.35 8.22 18.95
N GLN A 38 -8.68 8.29 18.78
CA GLN A 38 -9.34 9.53 18.33
C GLN A 38 -10.46 9.92 19.31
N GLN A 39 -10.11 10.65 20.37
CA GLN A 39 -11.07 11.42 21.15
C GLN A 39 -10.72 12.93 21.10
N PRO A 40 -11.73 13.83 21.03
CA PRO A 40 -11.50 15.26 20.90
C PRO A 40 -11.03 15.86 22.23
N ALA A 41 -10.18 16.89 22.12
CA ALA A 41 -9.59 17.62 23.24
C ALA A 41 -10.64 18.23 24.18
N GLY A 42 -10.84 17.58 25.32
CA GLY A 42 -11.49 18.16 26.50
C GLY A 42 -10.42 18.70 27.45
N THR A 43 -10.65 19.89 27.96
CA THR A 43 -9.81 20.59 28.93
C THR A 43 -9.46 19.72 30.14
N LEU A 44 -8.19 19.43 30.34
CA LEU A 44 -7.69 18.72 31.51
C LEU A 44 -6.95 19.68 32.45
N SER A 45 -7.62 19.97 33.54
CA SER A 45 -7.00 20.41 34.80
C SER A 45 -6.71 19.18 35.64
N GLY A 46 -5.42 18.97 36.04
CA GLY A 46 -5.03 17.96 36.98
C GLY A 46 -3.90 17.02 36.42
N ALA A 47 -2.65 17.36 36.72
CA ALA A 47 -1.52 16.48 36.46
C ALA A 47 -1.53 15.27 37.42
N PRO A 48 -1.38 14.02 36.96
CA PRO A 48 -1.10 12.89 37.83
C PRO A 48 0.38 12.85 38.18
N SER A 49 0.65 12.69 39.48
CA SER A 49 1.97 12.76 40.10
C SER A 49 2.74 11.43 40.16
N ASN A 50 2.54 10.51 39.23
CA ASN A 50 3.38 9.33 39.12
C ASN A 50 3.65 9.00 37.64
N PRO A 51 4.94 8.75 37.25
CA PRO A 51 5.24 8.22 35.93
C PRO A 51 4.67 6.79 35.83
N PRO A 52 4.22 6.37 34.63
CA PRO A 52 3.82 4.97 34.43
C PRO A 52 4.99 4.02 34.70
N PRO A 53 4.73 2.79 35.17
CA PRO A 53 5.81 1.83 35.44
C PRO A 53 6.63 1.59 34.17
N GLU A 54 7.94 1.62 34.31
CA GLU A 54 8.89 1.23 33.26
C GLU A 54 8.56 -0.21 32.84
N THR A 55 7.92 -0.36 31.69
CA THR A 55 7.82 -1.67 31.03
C THR A 55 9.18 -1.95 30.39
N ASP A 56 9.74 -3.13 30.67
CA ASP A 56 10.98 -3.62 30.08
C ASP A 56 11.01 -3.34 28.57
N PRO A 57 12.08 -2.74 28.04
CA PRO A 57 12.17 -2.43 26.63
C PRO A 57 12.16 -3.74 25.83
N LEU A 58 11.19 -3.89 24.91
CA LEU A 58 11.19 -4.98 23.96
C LEU A 58 12.52 -5.04 23.21
N PRO A 59 13.08 -6.24 22.94
CA PRO A 59 14.39 -6.37 22.31
C PRO A 59 14.41 -5.66 20.97
N VAL A 60 15.32 -4.70 20.83
CA VAL A 60 15.58 -3.98 19.58
C VAL A 60 16.28 -4.95 18.62
N PRO A 61 15.78 -5.17 17.38
CA PRO A 61 16.48 -6.02 16.45
C PRO A 61 17.86 -5.42 16.16
N ALA A 62 18.93 -6.19 16.48
CA ALA A 62 20.29 -5.81 16.22
C ALA A 62 20.52 -5.78 14.70
N ARG A 63 21.11 -4.69 14.16
CA ARG A 63 21.78 -4.76 12.87
C ARG A 63 22.89 -5.79 12.96
N LEU A 64 23.04 -6.65 11.98
CA LEU A 64 24.20 -7.54 11.86
C LEU A 64 25.49 -6.66 11.88
N GLY A 65 26.14 -6.52 13.06
CA GLY A 65 27.44 -5.88 13.24
C GLY A 65 27.47 -4.43 13.71
N GLY A 66 26.36 -3.82 14.22
CA GLY A 66 26.34 -2.42 14.70
C GLY A 66 25.47 -2.20 15.93
N ALA A 67 25.66 -1.06 16.63
CA ALA A 67 24.78 -0.62 17.71
C ALA A 67 23.33 -0.50 17.20
N PRO A 68 22.31 -0.80 18.04
CA PRO A 68 20.91 -0.71 17.65
C PRO A 68 20.56 0.72 17.22
N ASP A 69 19.80 0.85 16.12
CA ASP A 69 19.30 2.14 15.65
C ASP A 69 18.14 2.61 16.54
N ILE A 70 18.48 3.32 17.62
CA ILE A 70 17.51 3.79 18.62
C ILE A 70 16.50 4.78 18.00
N ALA A 71 16.95 5.64 17.07
CA ALA A 71 16.08 6.61 16.40
C ALA A 71 15.00 5.90 15.58
N PHE A 72 15.40 4.92 14.76
CA PHE A 72 14.49 4.15 13.95
C PHE A 72 13.57 3.24 14.80
N ALA A 73 14.12 2.61 15.85
CA ALA A 73 13.32 1.82 16.77
C ALA A 73 12.26 2.64 17.51
N ALA A 74 12.60 3.88 17.91
CA ALA A 74 11.63 4.81 18.51
C ALA A 74 10.54 5.21 17.50
N TYR A 75 10.91 5.47 16.25
CA TYR A 75 9.96 5.74 15.17
C TYR A 75 8.97 4.58 14.96
N GLN A 76 9.45 3.35 14.87
CA GLN A 76 8.61 2.16 14.70
C GLN A 76 7.61 1.94 15.85
N ARG A 77 7.96 2.37 17.06
CA ARG A 77 7.11 2.28 18.25
C ARG A 77 6.16 3.46 18.44
N GLY A 78 6.19 4.45 17.54
CA GLY A 78 5.37 5.65 17.65
C GLY A 78 5.93 6.72 18.58
N TYR A 79 7.16 6.56 19.12
CA TYR A 79 7.83 7.55 19.98
C TYR A 79 8.53 8.62 19.13
N TYR A 80 7.77 9.39 18.38
CA TYR A 80 8.27 10.27 17.32
C TYR A 80 9.13 11.41 17.83
N VAL A 81 8.83 11.99 19.01
CA VAL A 81 9.66 13.02 19.63
C VAL A 81 11.03 12.45 20.03
N THR A 82 11.05 11.23 20.58
CA THR A 82 12.29 10.52 20.89
C THR A 82 13.06 10.20 19.60
N ALA A 83 12.36 9.70 18.56
CA ALA A 83 12.98 9.42 17.27
C ALA A 83 13.68 10.66 16.67
N MET A 84 13.02 11.82 16.72
CA MET A 84 13.59 13.11 16.32
C MET A 84 14.86 13.45 17.12
N GLY A 85 14.78 13.37 18.46
CA GLY A 85 15.91 13.69 19.34
C GLY A 85 17.12 12.77 19.11
N GLU A 86 16.88 11.46 18.96
CA GLU A 86 17.95 10.49 18.69
C GLU A 86 18.53 10.64 17.28
N ALA A 87 17.72 10.96 16.27
CA ALA A 87 18.22 11.27 14.93
C ALA A 87 19.09 12.53 14.91
N MET A 88 18.70 13.58 15.63
CA MET A 88 19.51 14.80 15.77
C MET A 88 20.84 14.53 16.44
N LYS A 89 20.89 13.76 17.55
CA LYS A 89 22.14 13.34 18.21
C LYS A 89 23.06 12.57 17.25
N ARG A 90 22.51 11.72 16.38
CA ARG A 90 23.29 11.00 15.37
C ARG A 90 23.93 11.96 14.38
N ILE A 91 23.21 13.00 13.93
CA ILE A 91 23.75 14.01 13.01
C ILE A 91 24.79 14.89 13.69
N GLU A 92 24.62 15.19 15.00
CA GLU A 92 25.63 15.91 15.78
C GLU A 92 26.96 15.12 15.91
N ALA A 93 26.85 13.79 16.08
CA ALA A 93 28.00 12.90 16.15
C ALA A 93 28.59 12.59 14.76
N ASP A 94 27.77 12.47 13.73
CA ASP A 94 28.19 12.28 12.35
C ASP A 94 27.35 13.15 11.39
N PRO A 95 27.87 14.31 10.98
CA PRO A 95 27.18 15.17 9.99
C PRO A 95 27.00 14.54 8.60
N GLY A 96 27.52 13.32 8.39
CA GLY A 96 27.33 12.51 7.19
C GLY A 96 26.19 11.50 7.28
N ASP A 97 25.47 11.38 8.42
CA ASP A 97 24.44 10.37 8.65
C ASP A 97 23.17 10.61 7.80
N GLY A 98 23.23 10.17 6.54
CA GLY A 98 22.10 10.24 5.59
C GLY A 98 20.82 9.59 6.10
N PRO A 99 20.85 8.35 6.63
CA PRO A 99 19.66 7.70 7.19
C PRO A 99 18.99 8.48 8.33
N ALA A 100 19.74 9.12 9.22
CA ALA A 100 19.17 9.98 10.27
C ALA A 100 18.50 11.22 9.69
N MET A 101 19.11 11.87 8.69
CA MET A 101 18.52 13.00 7.98
C MET A 101 17.23 12.58 7.25
N THR A 102 17.21 11.40 6.62
CA THR A 102 16.02 10.86 5.95
C THR A 102 14.89 10.65 6.93
N LEU A 103 15.17 10.10 8.12
CA LEU A 103 14.18 9.93 9.18
C LEU A 103 13.60 11.27 9.64
N ILE A 104 14.41 12.31 9.81
CA ILE A 104 13.91 13.64 10.16
C ILE A 104 13.03 14.21 9.05
N GLY A 105 13.43 14.04 7.79
CA GLY A 105 12.59 14.40 6.64
C GLY A 105 11.22 13.74 6.68
N GLU A 106 11.16 12.45 7.01
CA GLU A 106 9.91 11.70 7.13
C GLU A 106 9.03 12.20 8.28
N LEU A 107 9.62 12.48 9.44
CA LEU A 107 8.91 13.07 10.59
C LEU A 107 8.26 14.42 10.24
N TYR A 108 8.98 15.29 9.52
CA TYR A 108 8.42 16.57 9.04
C TYR A 108 7.34 16.36 7.97
N LEU A 109 7.52 15.43 7.03
CA LEU A 109 6.56 15.19 5.95
C LEU A 109 5.22 14.72 6.51
N GLN A 110 5.24 13.84 7.49
CA GLN A 110 4.04 13.26 8.09
C GLN A 110 3.49 14.10 9.26
N GLY A 111 4.28 15.00 9.83
CA GLY A 111 3.89 15.75 11.03
C GLY A 111 3.90 14.89 12.29
N LEU A 112 4.82 13.94 12.39
CA LEU A 112 4.94 13.01 13.50
C LEU A 112 5.90 13.56 14.56
N GLY A 113 5.37 13.88 15.74
CA GLY A 113 6.14 14.50 16.83
C GLY A 113 6.54 15.96 16.58
N VAL A 114 6.29 16.48 15.38
CA VAL A 114 6.52 17.87 14.96
C VAL A 114 5.38 18.34 14.06
N ARG A 115 5.23 19.66 13.91
CA ARG A 115 4.27 20.20 12.94
C ARG A 115 4.67 19.77 11.51
N ARG A 116 3.70 19.30 10.74
CA ARG A 116 3.91 18.93 9.33
C ARG A 116 4.48 20.12 8.54
N ASP A 117 5.61 19.88 7.87
CA ASP A 117 6.28 20.87 7.01
C ASP A 117 7.00 20.15 5.86
N ALA A 118 6.35 20.11 4.70
CA ALA A 118 6.90 19.46 3.51
C ALA A 118 8.17 20.19 2.98
N THR A 119 8.31 21.50 3.22
CA THR A 119 9.50 22.24 2.81
C THR A 119 10.72 21.84 3.65
N GLN A 120 10.54 21.68 4.97
CA GLN A 120 11.60 21.14 5.83
C GLN A 120 11.92 19.70 5.47
N ALA A 121 10.91 18.86 5.22
CA ALA A 121 11.11 17.49 4.77
C ALA A 121 12.00 17.44 3.51
N ALA A 122 11.65 18.21 2.48
CA ALA A 122 12.43 18.27 1.25
C ALA A 122 13.87 18.76 1.44
N ARG A 123 14.09 19.70 2.37
CA ARG A 123 15.45 20.15 2.74
C ARG A 123 16.26 19.02 3.35
N TRP A 124 15.70 18.28 4.29
CA TRP A 124 16.36 17.13 4.92
C TRP A 124 16.63 16.01 3.93
N TYR A 125 15.67 15.68 3.05
CA TYR A 125 15.90 14.71 1.97
C TYR A 125 17.02 15.16 1.01
N LYS A 126 17.09 16.46 0.69
CA LYS A 126 18.18 16.98 -0.14
C LYS A 126 19.54 16.78 0.52
N LEU A 127 19.65 17.13 1.80
CA LEU A 127 20.89 16.93 2.57
C LEU A 127 21.32 15.46 2.64
N ALA A 128 20.36 14.55 2.84
CA ALA A 128 20.64 13.12 2.85
C ALA A 128 20.98 12.56 1.45
N ALA A 129 20.32 13.06 0.40
CA ALA A 129 20.61 12.69 -0.99
C ALA A 129 22.03 13.10 -1.42
N GLU A 130 22.52 14.28 -0.99
CA GLU A 130 23.89 14.74 -1.18
C GLU A 130 24.93 13.81 -0.52
N ARG A 131 24.50 12.98 0.42
CA ARG A 131 25.28 11.91 1.08
C ARG A 131 25.01 10.53 0.51
N SER A 132 24.39 10.50 -0.67
CA SER A 132 24.06 9.27 -1.40
C SER A 132 23.11 8.32 -0.65
N ASP A 133 22.31 8.83 0.30
CA ASP A 133 21.26 8.02 0.91
C ASP A 133 20.17 7.72 -0.13
N ARG A 134 20.08 6.44 -0.51
CA ARG A 134 19.18 6.02 -1.60
C ARG A 134 17.70 6.26 -1.31
N GLN A 135 17.31 6.19 -0.01
CA GLN A 135 15.93 6.42 0.40
C GLN A 135 15.57 7.91 0.28
N ALA A 136 16.51 8.79 0.68
CA ALA A 136 16.32 10.23 0.53
C ALA A 136 16.32 10.67 -0.94
N ILE A 137 17.19 10.09 -1.78
CA ILE A 137 17.18 10.34 -3.24
C ILE A 137 15.80 10.01 -3.80
N PHE A 138 15.25 8.84 -3.45
CA PHE A 138 13.90 8.44 -3.85
C PHE A 138 12.84 9.40 -3.30
N ALA A 139 12.87 9.72 -2.00
CA ALA A 139 11.89 10.61 -1.36
C ALA A 139 11.90 12.01 -1.97
N LEU A 140 13.08 12.57 -2.28
CA LEU A 140 13.21 13.84 -2.98
C LEU A 140 12.65 13.77 -4.40
N GLY A 141 12.86 12.65 -5.10
CA GLY A 141 12.24 12.36 -6.41
C GLY A 141 10.72 12.40 -6.33
N ILE A 142 10.11 11.77 -5.33
CA ILE A 142 8.67 11.82 -5.07
C ILE A 142 8.22 13.26 -4.77
N ALA A 143 8.95 13.99 -3.93
CA ALA A 143 8.64 15.39 -3.60
C ALA A 143 8.63 16.27 -4.86
N LYS A 144 9.62 16.14 -5.75
CA LYS A 144 9.66 16.85 -7.03
C LYS A 144 8.55 16.42 -7.98
N LEU A 145 8.24 15.13 -8.07
CA LEU A 145 7.17 14.63 -8.94
C LEU A 145 5.81 15.21 -8.56
N LYS A 146 5.55 15.34 -7.25
CA LYS A 146 4.29 15.87 -6.70
C LYS A 146 4.28 17.40 -6.57
N GLY A 147 5.43 18.04 -6.46
CA GLY A 147 5.56 19.45 -6.06
C GLY A 147 5.32 19.65 -4.56
N GLU A 148 5.68 18.67 -3.72
CA GLU A 148 5.46 18.70 -2.28
C GLU A 148 6.69 19.21 -1.54
N GLY A 149 6.60 20.44 -1.02
CA GLY A 149 7.72 21.13 -0.35
C GLY A 149 8.80 21.69 -1.30
N VAL A 150 8.74 21.35 -2.58
CA VAL A 150 9.59 21.85 -3.68
C VAL A 150 8.73 22.07 -4.94
N PRO A 151 9.16 22.92 -5.88
CA PRO A 151 8.47 23.05 -7.16
C PRO A 151 8.35 21.69 -7.88
N ARG A 152 7.21 21.47 -8.55
CA ARG A 152 7.01 20.27 -9.34
C ARG A 152 8.00 20.24 -10.50
N ASP A 153 8.74 19.15 -10.61
CA ASP A 153 9.79 18.94 -11.60
C ASP A 153 9.85 17.45 -11.97
N ARG A 154 9.16 17.08 -13.05
CA ARG A 154 9.07 15.68 -13.51
C ARG A 154 10.42 15.17 -14.05
N VAL A 155 11.17 16.03 -14.72
CA VAL A 155 12.48 15.66 -15.28
C VAL A 155 13.48 15.41 -14.14
N GLY A 156 13.60 16.35 -13.22
CA GLY A 156 14.48 16.17 -12.06
C GLY A 156 14.02 15.05 -11.13
N ALA A 157 12.72 14.68 -11.12
CA ALA A 157 12.25 13.50 -10.41
C ALA A 157 12.74 12.20 -11.09
N ALA A 158 12.68 12.14 -12.43
CA ALA A 158 13.19 10.99 -13.18
C ALA A 158 14.69 10.78 -12.97
N GLU A 159 15.48 11.85 -13.00
CA GLU A 159 16.93 11.80 -12.73
C GLU A 159 17.23 11.24 -11.33
N LEU A 160 16.47 11.67 -10.31
CA LEU A 160 16.61 11.14 -8.94
C LEU A 160 16.17 9.69 -8.85
N PHE A 161 15.11 9.29 -9.54
CA PHE A 161 14.73 7.89 -9.59
C PHE A 161 15.79 7.03 -10.30
N GLU A 162 16.45 7.53 -11.35
CA GLU A 162 17.57 6.83 -12.00
C GLU A 162 18.75 6.64 -11.04
N GLN A 163 19.09 7.67 -10.25
CA GLN A 163 20.13 7.58 -9.22
C GLN A 163 19.78 6.55 -8.11
N ALA A 164 18.54 6.56 -7.63
CA ALA A 164 18.09 5.60 -6.61
C ALA A 164 17.99 4.17 -7.19
N ALA A 165 17.52 4.02 -8.44
CA ALA A 165 17.44 2.75 -9.14
C ALA A 165 18.81 2.12 -9.37
N ALA A 166 19.86 2.92 -9.68
CA ALA A 166 21.24 2.46 -9.76
C ALA A 166 21.74 1.85 -8.43
N GLN A 167 21.13 2.21 -7.32
CA GLN A 167 21.37 1.64 -5.99
C GLN A 167 20.34 0.54 -5.63
N ASN A 168 19.66 -0.03 -6.61
CA ASN A 168 18.63 -1.07 -6.44
C ASN A 168 17.47 -0.63 -5.53
N HIS A 169 17.02 0.62 -5.61
CA HIS A 169 15.82 1.08 -4.89
C HIS A 169 14.56 0.61 -5.62
N PRO A 170 13.76 -0.32 -5.06
CA PRO A 170 12.65 -0.93 -5.80
C PRO A 170 11.56 0.06 -6.18
N GLY A 171 11.19 1.00 -5.28
CA GLY A 171 10.21 2.03 -5.57
C GLY A 171 10.65 3.00 -6.67
N ALA A 172 11.95 3.26 -6.83
CA ALA A 172 12.48 4.09 -7.91
C ALA A 172 12.35 3.39 -9.27
N LEU A 173 12.70 2.11 -9.34
CA LEU A 173 12.49 1.29 -10.55
C LEU A 173 11.01 1.25 -10.95
N TYR A 174 10.11 1.08 -9.98
CA TYR A 174 8.66 1.12 -10.22
C TYR A 174 8.23 2.48 -10.79
N ASN A 175 8.63 3.60 -10.18
CA ASN A 175 8.25 4.93 -10.64
C ASN A 175 8.82 5.24 -12.03
N LEU A 176 10.03 4.82 -12.34
CA LEU A 176 10.58 4.91 -13.71
C LEU A 176 9.73 4.12 -14.72
N GLY A 177 9.25 2.93 -14.32
CA GLY A 177 8.32 2.15 -15.15
C GLY A 177 7.00 2.86 -15.39
N VAL A 178 6.43 3.50 -14.37
CA VAL A 178 5.23 4.33 -14.49
C VAL A 178 5.49 5.53 -15.42
N LEU A 179 6.60 6.24 -15.22
CA LEU A 179 6.99 7.37 -16.08
C LEU A 179 7.18 6.96 -17.54
N ALA A 180 7.68 5.75 -17.83
CA ALA A 180 7.83 5.22 -19.18
C ALA A 180 6.46 4.95 -19.87
N ILE A 181 5.43 4.62 -19.09
CA ILE A 181 4.06 4.44 -19.60
C ILE A 181 3.37 5.79 -19.82
N GLU A 182 3.52 6.72 -18.87
CA GLU A 182 2.82 8.02 -18.87
C GLU A 182 3.41 9.05 -19.84
N ASN A 183 4.46 8.74 -20.56
CA ASN A 183 5.32 9.58 -21.37
C ASN A 183 4.59 10.80 -22.01
N ASP A 184 4.80 12.00 -21.47
CA ASP A 184 4.04 13.23 -21.77
C ASP A 184 4.06 13.59 -23.28
N GLY A 185 3.00 13.21 -24.00
CA GLY A 185 2.82 13.52 -25.41
C GLY A 185 3.64 12.69 -26.41
N VAL A 186 4.39 11.69 -25.93
CA VAL A 186 5.14 10.73 -26.75
C VAL A 186 4.53 9.33 -26.56
N THR A 187 4.81 8.41 -27.46
CA THR A 187 4.33 7.02 -27.38
C THR A 187 4.84 6.34 -26.11
N SER A 188 3.95 5.73 -25.32
CA SER A 188 4.29 4.96 -24.13
C SER A 188 5.31 3.86 -24.42
N ASP A 189 6.38 3.77 -23.62
CA ASP A 189 7.41 2.72 -23.73
C ASP A 189 7.10 1.54 -22.81
N PHE A 190 6.10 0.75 -23.18
CA PHE A 190 5.71 -0.44 -22.42
C PHE A 190 6.81 -1.50 -22.30
N PRO A 191 7.66 -1.77 -23.32
CA PRO A 191 8.80 -2.68 -23.16
C PRO A 191 9.79 -2.22 -22.09
N ARG A 192 10.09 -0.93 -22.01
CA ARG A 192 10.94 -0.37 -20.95
C ARG A 192 10.26 -0.49 -19.58
N ALA A 193 8.98 -0.17 -19.50
CA ALA A 193 8.21 -0.30 -18.27
C ALA A 193 8.19 -1.74 -17.76
N ALA A 194 7.96 -2.72 -18.63
CA ALA A 194 7.98 -4.14 -18.26
C ALA A 194 9.34 -4.59 -17.69
N ARG A 195 10.46 -4.14 -18.26
CA ARG A 195 11.81 -4.43 -17.73
C ARG A 195 11.99 -3.81 -16.33
N LEU A 196 11.61 -2.56 -16.15
CA LEU A 196 11.74 -1.83 -14.89
C LEU A 196 10.84 -2.44 -13.80
N PHE A 197 9.58 -2.77 -14.12
CA PHE A 197 8.69 -3.46 -13.19
C PHE A 197 9.22 -4.83 -12.80
N ARG A 198 9.84 -5.59 -13.74
CA ARG A 198 10.45 -6.87 -13.41
C ARG A 198 11.58 -6.71 -12.41
N GLN A 199 12.52 -5.81 -12.65
CA GLN A 199 13.62 -5.53 -11.74
C GLN A 199 13.10 -5.12 -10.34
N SER A 200 12.11 -4.24 -10.30
CA SER A 200 11.47 -3.81 -9.07
C SER A 200 10.78 -4.96 -8.33
N ALA A 201 10.04 -5.80 -9.05
CA ALA A 201 9.35 -6.97 -8.50
C ALA A 201 10.31 -8.04 -7.97
N GLU A 202 11.45 -8.26 -8.65
CA GLU A 202 12.51 -9.16 -8.20
C GLU A 202 13.13 -8.70 -6.88
N LEU A 203 13.18 -7.37 -6.64
CA LEU A 203 13.57 -6.76 -5.36
C LEU A 203 12.45 -6.76 -4.30
N GLY A 204 11.30 -7.41 -4.57
CA GLY A 204 10.22 -7.58 -3.61
C GLY A 204 9.16 -6.48 -3.61
N TYR A 205 9.10 -5.64 -4.63
CA TYR A 205 8.08 -4.60 -4.71
C TYR A 205 6.76 -5.15 -5.26
N SER A 206 5.76 -5.33 -4.40
CA SER A 206 4.52 -6.02 -4.74
C SER A 206 3.71 -5.31 -5.83
N ASP A 207 3.71 -3.97 -5.86
CA ASP A 207 2.99 -3.23 -6.90
C ASP A 207 3.63 -3.38 -8.28
N ALA A 208 4.97 -3.49 -8.34
CA ALA A 208 5.66 -3.77 -9.58
C ALA A 208 5.35 -5.19 -10.09
N ALA A 209 5.26 -6.16 -9.18
CA ALA A 209 4.86 -7.51 -9.54
C ALA A 209 3.41 -7.53 -10.08
N TYR A 210 2.50 -6.80 -9.44
CA TYR A 210 1.14 -6.66 -9.92
C TYR A 210 1.07 -5.97 -11.29
N ALA A 211 1.77 -4.85 -11.45
CA ALA A 211 1.84 -4.11 -12.73
C ALA A 211 2.39 -4.99 -13.85
N LEU A 212 3.49 -5.71 -13.61
CA LEU A 212 4.08 -6.63 -14.57
C LEU A 212 3.11 -7.76 -14.95
N GLY A 213 2.40 -8.33 -13.98
CA GLY A 213 1.37 -9.34 -14.23
C GLY A 213 0.25 -8.82 -15.13
N LEU A 214 -0.18 -7.55 -14.97
CA LEU A 214 -1.15 -6.92 -15.86
C LEU A 214 -0.61 -6.75 -17.28
N LEU A 215 0.66 -6.40 -17.43
CA LEU A 215 1.30 -6.30 -18.75
C LEU A 215 1.30 -7.66 -19.46
N TYR A 216 1.64 -8.76 -18.77
CA TYR A 216 1.58 -10.12 -19.33
C TYR A 216 0.16 -10.54 -19.69
N ARG A 217 -0.82 -10.28 -18.84
CA ARG A 217 -2.23 -10.59 -19.11
C ARG A 217 -2.73 -9.94 -20.39
N ASN A 218 -2.31 -8.70 -20.64
CA ASN A 218 -2.78 -7.92 -21.77
C ASN A 218 -1.90 -8.03 -23.02
N GLY A 219 -0.68 -8.59 -22.90
CA GLY A 219 0.29 -8.60 -24.00
C GLY A 219 0.80 -7.19 -24.35
N THR A 220 0.99 -6.34 -23.34
CA THR A 220 1.38 -4.95 -23.53
C THR A 220 2.85 -4.76 -23.16
N GLY A 221 3.71 -4.51 -24.17
CA GLY A 221 5.16 -4.41 -23.98
C GLY A 221 5.89 -5.74 -23.72
N VAL A 222 5.14 -6.82 -23.58
CA VAL A 222 5.57 -8.20 -23.44
C VAL A 222 4.63 -9.12 -24.23
N GLU A 223 5.07 -10.32 -24.57
CA GLU A 223 4.19 -11.33 -25.14
C GLU A 223 3.12 -11.73 -24.12
N LYS A 224 1.86 -11.85 -24.59
CA LYS A 224 0.74 -12.23 -23.72
C LYS A 224 0.97 -13.64 -23.16
N SER A 225 0.86 -13.76 -21.83
CA SER A 225 0.90 -15.07 -21.15
C SER A 225 0.08 -15.00 -19.86
N ASP A 226 -0.99 -15.79 -19.82
CA ASP A 226 -1.83 -15.90 -18.61
C ASP A 226 -1.06 -16.61 -17.49
N GLU A 227 -0.12 -17.52 -17.80
CA GLU A 227 0.72 -18.20 -16.82
C GLU A 227 1.70 -17.22 -16.15
N GLN A 228 2.38 -16.37 -16.94
CA GLN A 228 3.26 -15.33 -16.38
C GLN A 228 2.45 -14.31 -15.60
N ALA A 229 1.27 -13.94 -16.08
CA ALA A 229 0.36 -13.06 -15.34
C ALA A 229 -0.01 -13.66 -13.98
N ALA A 230 -0.40 -14.94 -13.94
CA ALA A 230 -0.77 -15.61 -12.69
C ALA A 230 0.41 -15.71 -11.72
N GLN A 231 1.63 -15.98 -12.21
CA GLN A 231 2.84 -16.02 -11.37
C GLN A 231 3.12 -14.69 -10.71
N TRP A 232 3.13 -13.59 -11.49
CA TRP A 232 3.46 -12.26 -10.95
C TRP A 232 2.34 -11.68 -10.09
N ILE A 233 1.06 -11.82 -10.51
CA ILE A 233 -0.09 -11.38 -9.70
C ILE A 233 -0.19 -12.21 -8.43
N GLY A 234 0.04 -13.54 -8.51
CA GLY A 234 0.04 -14.43 -7.35
C GLY A 234 1.14 -14.09 -6.34
N ARG A 235 2.34 -13.69 -6.82
CA ARG A 235 3.41 -13.18 -5.96
C ARG A 235 2.97 -11.91 -5.23
N ALA A 236 2.44 -10.92 -5.95
CA ALA A 236 1.94 -9.70 -5.35
C ALA A 236 0.80 -9.96 -4.34
N ALA A 237 -0.09 -10.90 -4.62
CA ALA A 237 -1.19 -11.28 -3.73
C ALA A 237 -0.70 -11.89 -2.41
N LYS A 238 0.41 -12.66 -2.43
CA LYS A 238 1.08 -13.19 -1.23
C LYS A 238 1.69 -12.07 -0.38
N ASP A 239 2.22 -11.03 -1.03
CA ASP A 239 2.80 -9.84 -0.39
C ASP A 239 1.73 -8.79 -0.03
N ASP A 240 0.52 -9.25 0.26
CA ASP A 240 -0.61 -8.44 0.75
C ASP A 240 -1.06 -7.28 -0.15
N ASN A 241 -0.74 -7.32 -1.44
CA ASN A 241 -1.29 -6.39 -2.42
C ASN A 241 -2.78 -6.69 -2.67
N VAL A 242 -3.67 -5.83 -2.17
CA VAL A 242 -5.12 -6.06 -2.21
C VAL A 242 -5.68 -6.15 -3.64
N PRO A 243 -5.33 -5.25 -4.59
CA PRO A 243 -5.70 -5.41 -5.99
C PRO A 243 -5.25 -6.75 -6.58
N ALA A 244 -4.02 -7.19 -6.28
CA ALA A 244 -3.50 -8.47 -6.74
C ALA A 244 -4.25 -9.66 -6.12
N GLN A 245 -4.64 -9.58 -4.84
CA GLN A 245 -5.46 -10.61 -4.20
C GLN A 245 -6.78 -10.82 -4.94
N VAL A 246 -7.46 -9.74 -5.34
CA VAL A 246 -8.71 -9.80 -6.10
C VAL A 246 -8.50 -10.42 -7.48
N GLU A 247 -7.50 -9.95 -8.22
CA GLU A 247 -7.21 -10.46 -9.57
C GLU A 247 -6.78 -11.93 -9.52
N TYR A 248 -5.90 -12.30 -8.59
CA TYR A 248 -5.45 -13.68 -8.45
C TYR A 248 -6.59 -14.61 -8.02
N ALA A 249 -7.49 -14.13 -7.16
CA ALA A 249 -8.70 -14.87 -6.81
C ALA A 249 -9.59 -15.11 -8.04
N ILE A 250 -9.72 -14.14 -8.94
CA ILE A 250 -10.45 -14.32 -10.21
C ILE A 250 -9.75 -15.37 -11.10
N MET A 251 -8.42 -15.33 -11.18
CA MET A 251 -7.64 -16.29 -11.97
C MET A 251 -7.78 -17.71 -11.43
N LEU A 252 -7.66 -17.90 -10.12
CA LEU A 252 -7.90 -19.20 -9.44
C LEU A 252 -9.33 -19.71 -9.64
N PHE A 253 -10.32 -18.83 -9.53
CA PHE A 253 -11.71 -19.20 -9.69
C PHE A 253 -12.04 -19.71 -11.10
N ASN A 254 -11.42 -19.09 -12.12
CA ASN A 254 -11.65 -19.41 -13.53
C ASN A 254 -10.67 -20.49 -14.05
N GLY A 255 -9.53 -20.72 -13.41
CA GLY A 255 -8.44 -21.54 -13.94
C GLY A 255 -7.69 -20.84 -15.05
N THR A 256 -7.47 -19.51 -14.97
CA THR A 256 -6.80 -18.73 -16.01
C THR A 256 -5.31 -18.59 -15.68
N GLY A 257 -4.45 -19.26 -16.44
CA GLY A 257 -2.99 -19.26 -16.22
C GLY A 257 -2.53 -19.97 -14.94
N VAL A 258 -3.46 -20.56 -14.19
CA VAL A 258 -3.25 -21.31 -12.95
C VAL A 258 -4.32 -22.38 -12.82
N GLU A 259 -4.02 -23.48 -12.13
CA GLU A 259 -5.03 -24.51 -11.84
C GLU A 259 -6.22 -23.91 -11.08
N LYS A 260 -7.43 -24.34 -11.47
CA LYS A 260 -8.66 -23.86 -10.86
C LYS A 260 -8.78 -24.31 -9.40
N ASP A 261 -8.93 -23.33 -8.50
CA ASP A 261 -9.15 -23.57 -7.06
C ASP A 261 -10.16 -22.55 -6.51
N GLU A 262 -11.44 -22.95 -6.46
CA GLU A 262 -12.52 -22.10 -5.94
C GLU A 262 -12.37 -21.84 -4.43
N THR A 263 -11.77 -22.76 -3.67
CA THR A 263 -11.55 -22.59 -2.23
C THR A 263 -10.47 -21.56 -1.94
N ALA A 264 -9.33 -21.63 -2.62
CA ALA A 264 -8.28 -20.63 -2.51
C ALA A 264 -8.78 -19.26 -2.99
N ALA A 265 -9.52 -19.22 -4.09
CA ALA A 265 -10.13 -17.98 -4.60
C ALA A 265 -11.06 -17.32 -3.57
N ALA A 266 -11.96 -18.11 -2.96
CA ALA A 266 -12.90 -17.62 -1.96
C ALA A 266 -12.21 -17.06 -0.72
N LYS A 267 -11.15 -17.74 -0.23
CA LYS A 267 -10.31 -17.25 0.89
C LYS A 267 -9.63 -15.91 0.57
N LEU A 268 -9.11 -15.75 -0.65
CA LEU A 268 -8.50 -14.50 -1.07
C LEU A 268 -9.52 -13.37 -1.21
N PHE A 269 -10.73 -13.64 -1.73
CA PHE A 269 -11.78 -12.63 -1.76
C PHE A 269 -12.18 -12.17 -0.35
N VAL A 270 -12.32 -13.11 0.61
CA VAL A 270 -12.61 -12.74 2.00
C VAL A 270 -11.45 -11.91 2.59
N LYS A 271 -10.20 -12.32 2.36
CA LYS A 271 -9.01 -11.57 2.82
C LYS A 271 -9.00 -10.12 2.29
N ALA A 272 -9.30 -9.94 1.01
CA ALA A 272 -9.39 -8.61 0.40
C ALA A 272 -10.64 -7.83 0.86
N ALA A 273 -11.77 -8.52 1.13
CA ALA A 273 -13.01 -7.92 1.63
C ALA A 273 -12.83 -7.30 3.02
N VAL A 274 -12.14 -7.99 3.92
CA VAL A 274 -11.77 -7.49 5.26
C VAL A 274 -10.93 -6.20 5.15
N ARG A 275 -10.16 -6.04 4.09
CA ARG A 275 -9.38 -4.82 3.79
C ARG A 275 -10.19 -3.76 3.02
N ASN A 276 -11.50 -3.80 3.15
CA ASN A 276 -12.46 -2.84 2.57
C ASN A 276 -12.41 -2.73 1.03
N ASN A 277 -12.02 -3.81 0.31
CA ASN A 277 -12.13 -3.82 -1.14
C ASN A 277 -13.57 -4.16 -1.56
N PRO A 278 -14.34 -3.23 -2.18
CA PRO A 278 -15.77 -3.44 -2.44
C PRO A 278 -16.04 -4.51 -3.51
N VAL A 279 -15.11 -4.70 -4.46
CA VAL A 279 -15.24 -5.78 -5.46
C VAL A 279 -15.07 -7.14 -4.77
N ALA A 280 -14.09 -7.25 -3.87
CA ALA A 280 -13.87 -8.47 -3.09
C ALA A 280 -15.07 -8.76 -2.16
N GLN A 281 -15.62 -7.73 -1.49
CA GLN A 281 -16.82 -7.85 -0.67
C GLN A 281 -17.99 -8.41 -1.46
N ASN A 282 -18.25 -7.90 -2.65
CA ASN A 282 -19.32 -8.42 -3.54
C ASN A 282 -19.03 -9.86 -3.97
N ARG A 283 -17.79 -10.21 -4.34
CA ARG A 283 -17.42 -11.57 -4.74
C ARG A 283 -17.54 -12.55 -3.56
N ALA A 284 -17.05 -12.19 -2.38
CA ALA A 284 -17.21 -12.99 -1.17
C ALA A 284 -18.70 -13.22 -0.83
N ALA A 285 -19.53 -12.18 -0.92
CA ALA A 285 -20.98 -12.30 -0.72
C ALA A 285 -21.60 -13.33 -1.66
N ARG A 286 -21.29 -13.27 -2.96
CA ARG A 286 -21.81 -14.24 -3.94
C ARG A 286 -21.37 -15.67 -3.66
N LEU A 287 -20.11 -15.87 -3.29
CA LEU A 287 -19.56 -17.19 -3.01
C LEU A 287 -20.16 -17.80 -1.74
N LEU A 288 -20.31 -17.01 -0.67
CA LEU A 288 -20.95 -17.43 0.58
C LEU A 288 -22.43 -17.73 0.39
N ALA A 289 -23.18 -16.90 -0.36
CA ALA A 289 -24.58 -17.13 -0.64
C ALA A 289 -24.81 -18.40 -1.47
N ALA A 290 -23.90 -18.71 -2.39
CA ALA A 290 -23.97 -19.89 -3.25
C ALA A 290 -23.33 -21.14 -2.63
N GLY A 291 -22.58 -21.04 -1.55
CA GLY A 291 -21.81 -22.15 -0.98
C GLY A 291 -20.67 -22.65 -1.87
N ARG A 292 -20.01 -21.73 -2.62
CA ARG A 292 -18.93 -22.06 -3.55
C ARG A 292 -17.57 -21.72 -2.97
N GLY A 293 -16.71 -22.72 -2.84
CA GLY A 293 -15.37 -22.58 -2.24
C GLY A 293 -15.36 -22.33 -0.73
N LEU A 294 -16.51 -21.98 -0.16
CA LEU A 294 -16.77 -21.81 1.28
C LEU A 294 -18.14 -22.42 1.63
N PRO A 295 -18.36 -22.84 2.87
CA PRO A 295 -19.70 -23.22 3.34
C PRO A 295 -20.71 -22.08 3.11
N LYS A 296 -21.95 -22.45 2.75
CA LYS A 296 -23.02 -21.47 2.57
C LYS A 296 -23.31 -20.75 3.89
N ASP A 297 -23.25 -19.42 3.88
CA ASP A 297 -23.59 -18.57 5.00
C ASP A 297 -24.29 -17.29 4.48
N MET A 298 -25.62 -17.24 4.64
CA MET A 298 -26.41 -16.12 4.14
C MET A 298 -26.25 -14.86 4.99
N ILE A 299 -26.02 -14.99 6.28
CA ILE A 299 -25.83 -13.83 7.18
C ILE A 299 -24.53 -13.13 6.83
N GLU A 300 -23.45 -13.89 6.76
CA GLU A 300 -22.13 -13.37 6.39
C GLU A 300 -22.14 -12.82 4.94
N ALA A 301 -22.81 -13.51 4.00
CA ALA A 301 -22.97 -13.06 2.62
C ALA A 301 -23.66 -11.70 2.54
N MET A 302 -24.74 -11.51 3.28
CA MET A 302 -25.51 -10.25 3.23
C MET A 302 -24.78 -9.12 3.95
N LYS A 303 -23.99 -9.37 4.98
CA LYS A 303 -23.09 -8.39 5.58
C LYS A 303 -22.12 -7.84 4.52
N TRP A 304 -21.42 -8.71 3.80
CA TRP A 304 -20.48 -8.30 2.74
C TRP A 304 -21.19 -7.60 1.59
N HIS A 305 -22.40 -8.04 1.22
CA HIS A 305 -23.20 -7.37 0.21
C HIS A 305 -23.58 -5.95 0.61
N LEU A 306 -24.02 -5.73 1.85
CA LEU A 306 -24.39 -4.39 2.34
C LEU A 306 -23.17 -3.44 2.36
N LEU A 307 -21.99 -3.92 2.77
CA LEU A 307 -20.74 -3.15 2.73
C LEU A 307 -20.35 -2.77 1.29
N ALA A 308 -20.39 -3.73 0.36
CA ALA A 308 -20.11 -3.47 -1.05
C ALA A 308 -21.11 -2.47 -1.67
N ARG A 309 -22.40 -2.60 -1.32
CA ARG A 309 -23.46 -1.70 -1.77
C ARG A 309 -23.27 -0.28 -1.24
N ALA A 310 -22.89 -0.12 0.03
CA ALA A 310 -22.57 1.18 0.62
C ALA A 310 -21.38 1.85 -0.10
N ALA A 311 -20.44 1.06 -0.63
CA ALA A 311 -19.33 1.52 -1.47
C ALA A 311 -19.70 1.71 -2.95
N GLY A 312 -20.98 1.59 -3.33
CA GLY A 312 -21.50 1.85 -4.68
C GLY A 312 -21.53 0.63 -5.61
N VAL A 313 -21.20 -0.58 -5.15
CA VAL A 313 -21.30 -1.80 -5.97
C VAL A 313 -22.77 -2.26 -6.03
N LYS A 314 -23.32 -2.31 -7.24
CA LYS A 314 -24.69 -2.79 -7.48
C LYS A 314 -24.70 -4.28 -7.81
N ASP A 315 -25.58 -5.05 -7.15
CA ASP A 315 -25.77 -6.47 -7.39
C ASP A 315 -27.22 -6.87 -7.16
N THR A 316 -28.01 -6.86 -8.23
CA THR A 316 -29.46 -7.14 -8.18
C THR A 316 -29.79 -8.56 -7.74
N TRP A 317 -28.89 -9.53 -7.97
CA TRP A 317 -29.11 -10.89 -7.49
C TRP A 317 -28.98 -10.96 -5.96
N LEU A 318 -27.93 -10.36 -5.39
CA LEU A 318 -27.76 -10.29 -3.94
C LEU A 318 -28.86 -9.44 -3.28
N ASP A 319 -29.32 -8.35 -3.93
CA ASP A 319 -30.48 -7.58 -3.46
C ASP A 319 -31.73 -8.45 -3.38
N GLY A 320 -31.94 -9.31 -4.39
CA GLY A 320 -33.03 -10.29 -4.40
C GLY A 320 -32.92 -11.34 -3.30
N GLU A 321 -31.71 -11.84 -3.00
CA GLU A 321 -31.49 -12.79 -1.90
C GLU A 321 -31.71 -12.11 -0.53
N LEU A 322 -31.25 -10.87 -0.36
CA LEU A 322 -31.50 -10.08 0.86
C LEU A 322 -33.00 -9.86 1.11
N ALA A 323 -33.77 -9.62 0.05
CA ALA A 323 -35.21 -9.41 0.15
C ALA A 323 -35.95 -10.66 0.65
N LYS A 324 -35.47 -11.87 0.34
CA LYS A 324 -36.07 -13.15 0.74
C LYS A 324 -35.85 -13.51 2.20
N LEU A 325 -34.91 -12.86 2.88
CA LEU A 325 -34.63 -13.14 4.28
C LEU A 325 -35.81 -12.81 5.18
N SER A 326 -36.03 -13.67 6.16
CA SER A 326 -36.96 -13.44 7.27
C SER A 326 -36.54 -12.22 8.11
N ALA A 327 -37.45 -11.68 8.91
CA ALA A 327 -37.17 -10.60 9.82
C ALA A 327 -36.03 -10.95 10.82
N GLN A 328 -36.01 -12.18 11.30
CA GLN A 328 -34.96 -12.67 12.21
C GLN A 328 -33.58 -12.72 11.54
N GLU A 329 -33.51 -13.22 10.30
CA GLU A 329 -32.26 -13.24 9.54
C GLU A 329 -31.75 -11.83 9.22
N LYS A 330 -32.63 -10.89 8.85
CA LYS A 330 -32.29 -9.50 8.64
C LYS A 330 -31.71 -8.86 9.89
N SER A 331 -32.32 -9.11 11.06
CA SER A 331 -31.77 -8.65 12.34
C SER A 331 -30.40 -9.24 12.65
N ALA A 332 -30.17 -10.52 12.29
CA ALA A 332 -28.84 -11.15 12.44
C ALA A 332 -27.78 -10.52 11.50
N VAL A 333 -28.16 -10.17 10.26
CA VAL A 333 -27.28 -9.43 9.33
C VAL A 333 -26.91 -8.07 9.89
N GLU A 334 -27.89 -7.32 10.41
CA GLU A 334 -27.67 -6.01 11.05
C GLU A 334 -26.74 -6.12 12.26
N ALA A 335 -26.94 -7.11 13.11
CA ALA A 335 -26.08 -7.38 14.26
C ALA A 335 -24.64 -7.70 13.83
N SER A 336 -24.46 -8.57 12.81
CA SER A 336 -23.13 -8.89 12.25
C SER A 336 -22.43 -7.67 11.64
N LEU A 337 -23.21 -6.81 10.95
CA LEU A 337 -22.69 -5.57 10.37
C LEU A 337 -22.25 -4.59 11.47
N HIS A 338 -23.07 -4.38 12.51
CA HIS A 338 -22.73 -3.51 13.62
C HIS A 338 -21.49 -3.99 14.36
N GLN A 339 -21.35 -5.30 14.60
CA GLN A 339 -20.15 -5.86 15.19
C GLN A 339 -18.91 -5.60 14.35
N TYR A 340 -19.03 -5.70 13.02
CA TYR A 340 -17.90 -5.48 12.11
C TYR A 340 -17.48 -4.01 11.99
N VAL A 341 -18.44 -3.08 12.00
CA VAL A 341 -18.17 -1.62 11.85
C VAL A 341 -17.85 -0.96 13.20
N GLY A 342 -18.30 -1.54 14.31
CA GLY A 342 -18.10 -1.02 15.67
C GLY A 342 -16.78 -1.45 16.33
N ASN A 343 -16.02 -2.33 15.69
CA ASN A 343 -14.66 -2.72 16.03
C ASN A 343 -13.65 -1.96 15.15
#